data_2a995e63916bd0a01b715bdaf17b1a12
#
_entry.id   2a995e63916bd0a01b715bdaf17b1a12
#
_cell.length_a   1.000
_cell.length_b   1.000
_cell.length_c   1.000
_cell.angle_alpha   90.00
_cell.angle_beta   90.00
_cell.angle_gamma   90.00
#
_symmetry.space_group_name_H-M   'P 1'
#
loop_
_entity.id
_entity.type
_entity.pdbx_description
1 polymer ?
#
loop_
_entity_poly.entity_id
_entity_poly.type
_entity_poly.pdbx_seq_one_letter_code
_entity_poly.pdbx_strand_id
1 'polypeptide(L)'
;MREVDLVEKDNEEVSQLMNSETILLVENEFALRELMRRFLEASGYAILGARDGDEALALATAHPTPIDLLLTDVVMPGMSGFALASRVTELRAETKVLYFSGYADDYDVIREGLHDSGRPFLLKPFTQADLMSKIGEILQPAPEVRPQA
;
A
#
# COMPACT_ATOMS: atom_id res chain seq x y z
N MET A 1 30.21 7.98 22.16
CA MET A 1 29.46 6.82 21.67
C MET A 1 30.39 5.73 21.22
N ARG A 2 30.08 4.52 21.57
CA ARG A 2 30.96 3.42 21.24
C ARG A 2 30.59 2.82 19.89
N GLU A 3 31.59 2.34 19.19
CA GLU A 3 31.42 1.76 17.88
C GLU A 3 30.45 0.57 17.87
N VAL A 4 30.48 -0.21 18.95
CA VAL A 4 29.62 -1.38 19.07
C VAL A 4 28.15 -0.99 19.00
N ASP A 5 27.77 0.07 19.70
CA ASP A 5 26.38 0.53 19.70
C ASP A 5 25.96 1.03 18.34
N LEU A 6 26.86 1.70 17.62
CA LEU A 6 26.58 2.17 16.28
C LEU A 6 26.38 0.99 15.30
N VAL A 7 27.25 0.00 15.40
CA VAL A 7 27.18 -1.15 14.50
C VAL A 7 25.90 -1.92 14.74
N GLU A 8 25.51 -2.12 15.97
CA GLU A 8 24.27 -2.83 16.28
C GLU A 8 23.05 -2.09 15.74
N LYS A 9 23.03 -0.77 15.93
CA LYS A 9 21.95 0.05 15.46
C LYS A 9 21.86 0.05 13.95
N ASP A 10 23.00 0.18 13.28
CA ASP A 10 23.05 0.15 11.83
C ASP A 10 22.59 -1.18 11.29
N ASN A 11 22.94 -2.27 11.95
CA ASN A 11 22.51 -3.61 11.54
C ASN A 11 21.01 -3.79 11.66
N GLU A 12 20.42 -3.24 12.72
CA GLU A 12 18.98 -3.29 12.89
C GLU A 12 18.27 -2.49 11.81
N GLU A 13 18.77 -1.29 11.53
CA GLU A 13 18.19 -0.46 10.48
C GLU A 13 18.32 -1.11 9.12
N VAL A 14 19.47 -1.66 8.81
CA VAL A 14 19.71 -2.35 7.55
C VAL A 14 18.79 -3.57 7.45
N SER A 15 18.64 -4.32 8.53
CA SER A 15 17.76 -5.47 8.54
C SER A 15 16.32 -5.07 8.31
N GLN A 16 15.85 -3.98 8.93
CA GLN A 16 14.51 -3.48 8.72
C GLN A 16 14.31 -3.02 7.27
N LEU A 17 15.28 -2.29 6.73
CA LEU A 17 15.19 -1.83 5.36
C LEU A 17 15.17 -2.97 4.36
N MET A 18 15.97 -3.99 4.60
CA MET A 18 16.01 -5.16 3.72
C MET A 18 14.72 -5.97 3.77
N ASN A 19 14.03 -5.94 4.92
CA ASN A 19 12.78 -6.66 5.10
C ASN A 19 11.56 -5.76 4.97
N SER A 20 11.79 -4.48 4.71
CA SER A 20 10.69 -3.53 4.55
C SER A 20 10.03 -3.74 3.21
N GLU A 21 8.74 -3.92 3.23
CA GLU A 21 7.98 -3.94 2.01
C GLU A 21 7.76 -2.51 1.54
N THR A 22 7.65 -2.36 0.24
CA THR A 22 7.44 -1.07 -0.41
C THR A 22 5.98 -0.93 -0.81
N ILE A 23 5.37 0.18 -0.42
CA ILE A 23 3.98 0.48 -0.74
C ILE A 23 3.94 1.72 -1.63
N LEU A 24 3.24 1.58 -2.76
CA LEU A 24 2.93 2.72 -3.62
C LEU A 24 1.56 3.25 -3.16
N LEU A 25 1.59 4.40 -2.51
CA LEU A 25 0.39 5.02 -1.92
C LEU A 25 -0.12 6.11 -2.84
N VAL A 26 -1.35 5.97 -3.30
CA VAL A 26 -1.93 6.90 -4.26
C VAL A 26 -3.18 7.55 -3.68
N GLU A 27 -3.10 8.83 -3.42
CA GLU A 27 -4.17 9.62 -2.84
C GLU A 27 -3.99 11.07 -3.28
N ASN A 28 -5.04 11.66 -3.85
CA ASN A 28 -4.91 13.02 -4.36
C ASN A 28 -4.97 14.10 -3.30
N GLU A 29 -5.54 13.81 -2.12
CA GLU A 29 -5.60 14.77 -1.04
C GLU A 29 -4.30 14.74 -0.25
N PHE A 30 -3.56 15.84 -0.27
CA PHE A 30 -2.24 15.91 0.34
C PHE A 30 -2.26 15.54 1.83
N ALA A 31 -3.20 16.11 2.59
CA ALA A 31 -3.24 15.88 4.03
C ALA A 31 -3.48 14.41 4.37
N LEU A 32 -4.41 13.78 3.68
CA LEU A 32 -4.70 12.37 3.91
C LEU A 32 -3.52 11.50 3.48
N ARG A 33 -2.92 11.80 2.34
CA ARG A 33 -1.75 11.04 1.87
C ARG A 33 -0.62 11.11 2.89
N GLU A 34 -0.34 12.30 3.44
CA GLU A 34 0.73 12.45 4.42
C GLU A 34 0.41 11.75 5.74
N LEU A 35 -0.84 11.78 6.15
CA LEU A 35 -1.25 11.07 7.35
C LEU A 35 -1.06 9.56 7.19
N MET A 36 -1.50 9.03 6.06
CA MET A 36 -1.33 7.61 5.77
C MET A 36 0.15 7.24 5.67
N ARG A 37 0.94 8.09 5.03
CA ARG A 37 2.38 7.85 4.94
C ARG A 37 3.00 7.72 6.32
N ARG A 38 2.66 8.60 7.24
CA ARG A 38 3.22 8.56 8.59
C ARG A 38 2.86 7.27 9.33
N PHE A 39 1.61 6.85 9.21
CA PHE A 39 1.18 5.60 9.81
C PHE A 39 1.97 4.41 9.27
N LEU A 40 2.13 4.38 7.97
CA LEU A 40 2.78 3.27 7.29
C LEU A 40 4.28 3.24 7.55
N GLU A 41 4.92 4.40 7.49
CA GLU A 41 6.36 4.48 7.77
C GLU A 41 6.66 4.13 9.22
N ALA A 42 5.80 4.52 10.14
CA ALA A 42 5.95 4.16 11.55
C ALA A 42 5.89 2.65 11.76
N SER A 43 5.22 1.94 10.86
CA SER A 43 5.12 0.48 10.92
C SER A 43 6.24 -0.23 10.16
N GLY A 44 7.18 0.52 9.60
CA GLY A 44 8.34 -0.05 8.95
C GLY A 44 8.26 -0.18 7.43
N TYR A 45 7.18 0.27 6.81
CA TYR A 45 7.05 0.21 5.35
C TYR A 45 7.78 1.35 4.67
N ALA A 46 8.34 1.08 3.50
CA ALA A 46 8.88 2.12 2.63
C ALA A 46 7.76 2.63 1.73
N ILE A 47 7.57 3.94 1.67
CA ILE A 47 6.41 4.52 0.99
C ILE A 47 6.83 5.36 -0.21
N LEU A 48 6.22 5.05 -1.35
CA LEU A 48 6.28 5.89 -2.53
C LEU A 48 4.91 6.57 -2.63
N GLY A 49 4.87 7.88 -2.48
CA GLY A 49 3.61 8.61 -2.50
C GLY A 49 3.34 9.22 -3.86
N ALA A 50 2.12 9.09 -4.34
CA ALA A 50 1.69 9.68 -5.60
C ALA A 50 0.34 10.36 -5.39
N ARG A 51 0.14 11.47 -6.09
CA ARG A 51 -1.11 12.23 -5.99
C ARG A 51 -2.18 11.75 -6.97
N ASP A 52 -1.78 11.02 -8.01
CA ASP A 52 -2.70 10.54 -9.03
C ASP A 52 -2.12 9.34 -9.77
N GLY A 53 -2.90 8.81 -10.71
CA GLY A 53 -2.49 7.63 -11.44
C GLY A 53 -1.27 7.84 -12.33
N ASP A 54 -1.15 9.02 -12.94
CA ASP A 54 -0.01 9.30 -13.82
C ASP A 54 1.30 9.30 -13.04
N GLU A 55 1.30 9.98 -11.90
CA GLU A 55 2.49 9.99 -11.04
C GLU A 55 2.80 8.60 -10.52
N ALA A 56 1.76 7.85 -10.14
CA ALA A 56 1.94 6.49 -9.66
C ALA A 56 2.55 5.59 -10.73
N LEU A 57 2.11 5.71 -11.98
CA LEU A 57 2.67 4.92 -13.08
C LEU A 57 4.12 5.30 -13.36
N ALA A 58 4.44 6.58 -13.28
CA ALA A 58 5.82 7.02 -13.45
C ALA A 58 6.72 6.40 -12.37
N LEU A 59 6.26 6.41 -11.13
CA LEU A 59 7.00 5.81 -10.04
C LEU A 59 7.11 4.29 -10.22
N ALA A 60 6.03 3.63 -10.60
CA ALA A 60 6.03 2.18 -10.80
C ALA A 60 6.97 1.77 -11.93
N THR A 61 7.07 2.59 -12.95
CA THR A 61 7.96 2.32 -14.09
C THR A 61 9.43 2.50 -13.71
N ALA A 62 9.72 3.53 -12.92
CA ALA A 62 11.11 3.92 -12.63
C ALA A 62 11.70 3.23 -11.40
N HIS A 63 10.88 2.72 -10.50
CA HIS A 63 11.38 2.18 -9.24
C HIS A 63 12.19 0.90 -9.48
N PRO A 64 13.43 0.84 -8.98
CA PRO A 64 14.32 -0.26 -9.34
C PRO A 64 14.08 -1.56 -8.58
N THR A 65 13.38 -1.53 -7.46
CA THR A 65 13.14 -2.72 -6.64
C THR A 65 11.66 -3.05 -6.62
N PRO A 66 11.27 -4.22 -6.09
CA PRO A 66 9.86 -4.59 -6.09
C PRO A 66 8.97 -3.59 -5.35
N ILE A 67 7.76 -3.44 -5.83
CA ILE A 67 6.69 -2.73 -5.13
C ILE A 67 5.73 -3.81 -4.66
N ASP A 68 5.62 -3.96 -3.35
CA ASP A 68 4.87 -5.07 -2.77
C ASP A 68 3.37 -4.83 -2.76
N LEU A 69 2.96 -3.58 -2.60
CA LEU A 69 1.55 -3.22 -2.52
C LEU A 69 1.28 -1.91 -3.22
N LEU A 70 0.21 -1.90 -4.02
CA LEU A 70 -0.42 -0.67 -4.49
C LEU A 70 -1.60 -0.40 -3.57
N LEU A 71 -1.54 0.71 -2.85
CA LEU A 71 -2.59 1.16 -1.96
C LEU A 71 -3.17 2.43 -2.58
N THR A 72 -4.36 2.32 -3.16
CA THR A 72 -4.89 3.43 -3.96
C THR A 72 -6.34 3.75 -3.67
N ASP A 73 -6.63 5.05 -3.66
CA ASP A 73 -8.02 5.52 -3.73
C ASP A 73 -8.60 5.06 -5.05
N VAL A 74 -9.88 4.76 -5.06
CA VAL A 74 -10.59 4.38 -6.28
C VAL A 74 -10.96 5.62 -7.09
N VAL A 75 -11.45 6.66 -6.42
CA VAL A 75 -11.93 7.87 -7.09
C VAL A 75 -10.86 8.95 -7.08
N MET A 76 -10.30 9.21 -8.24
CA MET A 76 -9.24 10.20 -8.40
C MET A 76 -9.47 10.96 -9.70
N PRO A 77 -8.99 12.20 -9.80
CA PRO A 77 -9.03 12.91 -11.08
C PRO A 77 -8.27 12.12 -12.15
N GLY A 78 -8.84 12.04 -13.32
CA GLY A 78 -8.24 11.32 -14.42
C GLY A 78 -8.45 9.83 -14.31
N MET A 79 -7.38 9.08 -14.09
CA MET A 79 -7.43 7.63 -14.03
C MET A 79 -8.01 7.16 -12.70
N SER A 80 -8.95 6.22 -12.73
CA SER A 80 -9.48 5.63 -11.50
C SER A 80 -8.45 4.68 -10.88
N GLY A 81 -8.66 4.35 -9.60
CA GLY A 81 -7.82 3.36 -8.94
C GLY A 81 -7.92 1.99 -9.60
N PHE A 82 -9.07 1.64 -10.15
CA PHE A 82 -9.25 0.37 -10.87
C PHE A 82 -8.38 0.33 -12.13
N ALA A 83 -8.40 1.40 -12.92
CA ALA A 83 -7.58 1.48 -14.12
C ALA A 83 -6.10 1.49 -13.77
N LEU A 84 -5.74 2.21 -12.72
CA LEU A 84 -4.35 2.23 -12.25
C LEU A 84 -3.88 0.84 -11.85
N ALA A 85 -4.69 0.12 -11.10
CA ALA A 85 -4.33 -1.22 -10.64
C ALA A 85 -4.08 -2.17 -11.82
N SER A 86 -4.91 -2.07 -12.86
CA SER A 86 -4.70 -2.88 -14.06
C SER A 86 -3.35 -2.59 -14.70
N ARG A 87 -2.99 -1.33 -14.80
CA ARG A 87 -1.72 -0.94 -15.42
C ARG A 87 -0.52 -1.31 -14.57
N VAL A 88 -0.61 -1.09 -13.26
CA VAL A 88 0.51 -1.41 -12.36
C VAL A 88 0.75 -2.92 -12.35
N THR A 89 -0.30 -3.72 -12.30
CA THR A 89 -0.15 -5.17 -12.27
C THR A 89 0.32 -5.74 -13.61
N GLU A 90 0.08 -5.05 -14.71
CA GLU A 90 0.69 -5.41 -15.98
C GLU A 90 2.20 -5.18 -15.97
N LEU A 91 2.62 -4.08 -15.36
CA LEU A 91 4.05 -3.76 -15.23
C LEU A 91 4.75 -4.62 -14.19
N ARG A 92 4.05 -4.93 -13.11
CA ARG A 92 4.61 -5.63 -11.96
C ARG A 92 3.60 -6.65 -11.47
N ALA A 93 3.71 -7.86 -12.00
CA ALA A 93 2.72 -8.91 -11.75
C ALA A 93 2.63 -9.32 -10.28
N GLU A 94 3.70 -9.15 -9.52
CA GLU A 94 3.70 -9.54 -8.11
C GLU A 94 3.15 -8.48 -7.17
N THR A 95 2.90 -7.27 -7.65
CA THR A 95 2.35 -6.21 -6.82
C THR A 95 0.91 -6.52 -6.42
N LYS A 96 0.65 -6.56 -5.13
CA LYS A 96 -0.70 -6.77 -4.61
C LYS A 96 -1.43 -5.44 -4.56
N VAL A 97 -2.75 -5.47 -4.45
CA VAL A 97 -3.56 -4.27 -4.52
C VAL A 97 -4.52 -4.21 -3.35
N LEU A 98 -4.58 -3.04 -2.72
CA LEU A 98 -5.60 -2.72 -1.72
C LEU A 98 -6.25 -1.39 -2.14
N TYR A 99 -7.55 -1.42 -2.33
CA TYR A 99 -8.31 -0.20 -2.65
C TYR A 99 -8.84 0.44 -1.38
N PHE A 100 -9.01 1.75 -1.41
CA PHE A 100 -9.83 2.44 -0.40
C PHE A 100 -10.74 3.44 -1.12
N SER A 101 -11.88 3.73 -0.50
CA SER A 101 -12.87 4.60 -1.12
C SER A 101 -13.75 5.25 -0.07
N GLY A 102 -14.29 6.44 -0.38
CA GLY A 102 -15.15 7.18 0.53
C GLY A 102 -16.63 6.93 0.28
N TYR A 103 -17.45 7.22 1.30
CA TYR A 103 -18.91 7.10 1.18
C TYR A 103 -19.53 8.18 0.30
N ALA A 104 -18.83 9.31 0.14
CA ALA A 104 -19.35 10.42 -0.65
C ALA A 104 -19.33 10.14 -2.15
N ASP A 105 -18.60 9.12 -2.55
CA ASP A 105 -18.52 8.73 -3.94
C ASP A 105 -19.76 7.94 -4.34
N ASP A 106 -19.93 7.70 -5.64
CA ASP A 106 -21.07 6.94 -6.13
C ASP A 106 -20.99 5.51 -5.56
N TYR A 107 -21.60 5.35 -4.40
CA TYR A 107 -21.40 4.18 -3.56
C TYR A 107 -21.72 2.86 -4.25
N ASP A 108 -22.86 2.84 -4.97
CA ASP A 108 -23.27 1.59 -5.60
C ASP A 108 -22.33 1.16 -6.73
N VAL A 109 -21.91 2.12 -7.56
CA VAL A 109 -21.00 1.82 -8.67
C VAL A 109 -19.62 1.42 -8.15
N ILE A 110 -19.13 2.16 -7.17
CA ILE A 110 -17.82 1.87 -6.59
C ILE A 110 -17.86 0.51 -5.88
N ARG A 111 -18.88 0.27 -5.10
CA ARG A 111 -19.01 -0.99 -4.37
C ARG A 111 -19.06 -2.19 -5.32
N GLU A 112 -19.83 -2.05 -6.39
CA GLU A 112 -19.90 -3.10 -7.40
C GLU A 112 -18.54 -3.36 -8.03
N GLY A 113 -17.82 -2.28 -8.39
CA GLY A 113 -16.48 -2.40 -8.93
C GLY A 113 -15.50 -3.05 -7.96
N LEU A 114 -15.60 -2.71 -6.67
CA LEU A 114 -14.76 -3.33 -5.65
C LEU A 114 -15.02 -4.83 -5.53
N HIS A 115 -16.26 -5.22 -5.51
CA HIS A 115 -16.61 -6.64 -5.46
C HIS A 115 -16.17 -7.38 -6.72
N ASP A 116 -16.40 -6.78 -7.88
CA ASP A 116 -16.02 -7.38 -9.15
C ASP A 116 -14.50 -7.53 -9.30
N SER A 117 -13.74 -6.66 -8.66
CA SER A 117 -12.29 -6.71 -8.72
C SER A 117 -11.70 -7.97 -8.06
N GLY A 118 -12.42 -8.54 -7.12
CA GLY A 118 -11.93 -9.67 -6.34
C GLY A 118 -10.76 -9.32 -5.41
N ARG A 119 -10.47 -8.04 -5.23
CA ARG A 119 -9.35 -7.57 -4.43
C ARG A 119 -9.82 -6.98 -3.11
N PRO A 120 -8.96 -6.97 -2.09
CA PRO A 120 -9.33 -6.37 -0.81
C PRO A 120 -9.56 -4.87 -0.92
N PHE A 121 -10.42 -4.35 -0.07
CA PHE A 121 -10.70 -2.93 -0.04
C PHE A 121 -11.12 -2.48 1.36
N LEU A 122 -10.95 -1.18 1.63
CA LEU A 122 -11.40 -0.52 2.85
C LEU A 122 -12.29 0.65 2.46
N LEU A 123 -13.36 0.83 3.22
CA LEU A 123 -14.24 1.99 3.04
C LEU A 123 -13.92 3.04 4.10
N LYS A 124 -13.84 4.31 3.66
CA LYS A 124 -13.67 5.43 4.58
C LYS A 124 -14.98 5.68 5.33
N PRO A 125 -14.94 6.06 6.60
CA PRO A 125 -13.74 6.23 7.40
C PRO A 125 -13.23 4.88 7.91
N PHE A 126 -11.90 4.74 7.94
CA PHE A 126 -11.28 3.57 8.55
C PHE A 126 -10.25 4.06 9.57
N THR A 127 -9.98 3.23 10.56
CA THR A 127 -8.99 3.57 11.58
C THR A 127 -7.59 3.17 11.11
N GLN A 128 -6.59 3.70 11.80
CA GLN A 128 -5.22 3.26 11.58
C GLN A 128 -5.11 1.75 11.78
N ALA A 129 -5.78 1.24 12.82
CA ALA A 129 -5.77 -0.19 13.10
C ALA A 129 -6.37 -1.01 11.96
N ASP A 130 -7.48 -0.52 11.37
CA ASP A 130 -8.10 -1.20 10.23
C ASP A 130 -7.13 -1.27 9.05
N LEU A 131 -6.48 -0.15 8.75
CA LEU A 131 -5.53 -0.07 7.64
C LEU A 131 -4.35 -1.00 7.87
N MET A 132 -3.76 -0.94 9.05
CA MET A 132 -2.59 -1.76 9.38
C MET A 132 -2.93 -3.25 9.35
N SER A 133 -4.10 -3.60 9.88
CA SER A 133 -4.54 -4.99 9.90
C SER A 133 -4.74 -5.53 8.48
N LYS A 134 -5.38 -4.73 7.63
CA LYS A 134 -5.62 -5.16 6.25
C LYS A 134 -4.33 -5.32 5.47
N ILE A 135 -3.42 -4.37 5.62
CA ILE A 135 -2.12 -4.45 4.94
C ILE A 135 -1.34 -5.66 5.43
N GLY A 136 -1.34 -5.90 6.72
CA GLY A 136 -0.67 -7.07 7.28
C GLY A 136 -1.21 -8.38 6.73
N GLU A 137 -2.53 -8.48 6.59
CA GLU A 137 -3.15 -9.66 6.00
C GLU A 137 -2.69 -9.89 4.56
N ILE A 138 -2.53 -8.83 3.81
CA ILE A 138 -2.16 -8.91 2.40
C ILE A 138 -0.68 -9.24 2.22
N LEU A 139 0.18 -8.56 2.96
CA LEU A 139 1.62 -8.65 2.77
C LEU A 139 2.28 -9.73 3.61
N GLN A 140 1.71 -9.99 4.78
CA GLN A 140 2.25 -11.00 5.68
C GLN A 140 1.09 -11.87 6.15
N PRO A 141 0.51 -12.63 5.22
CA PRO A 141 -0.60 -13.49 5.60
C PRO A 141 -0.13 -14.43 6.71
N ALA A 142 -1.00 -14.64 7.68
CA ALA A 142 -0.69 -15.55 8.77
C ALA A 142 -0.17 -16.84 8.18
N PRO A 143 0.91 -17.40 8.74
CA PRO A 143 1.38 -18.68 8.25
C PRO A 143 0.21 -19.63 8.26
N GLU A 144 0.06 -20.38 7.19
CA GLU A 144 -0.96 -21.38 7.12
C GLU A 144 -0.93 -22.19 8.40
N VAL A 145 -2.07 -22.20 9.06
CA VAL A 145 -2.17 -23.05 10.23
C VAL A 145 -2.07 -24.45 9.70
N ARG A 146 -0.89 -24.97 9.77
CA ARG A 146 -0.72 -26.34 9.44
C ARG A 146 -1.45 -27.16 10.48
N PRO A 147 -2.22 -28.13 10.04
CA PRO A 147 -2.80 -29.04 11.00
C PRO A 147 -1.66 -29.54 11.84
N GLN A 148 -1.75 -29.26 13.08
CA GLN A 148 -0.79 -29.83 13.99
C GLN A 148 -1.04 -31.30 14.01
N ALA A 149 -0.05 -31.97 13.61
CA ALA A 149 -0.17 -33.41 13.66
C ALA A 149 -0.37 -33.86 15.10
#